data_932a54d3eb135677ac44204073e2a0c5
#
_entry.id   932a54d3eb135677ac44204073e2a0c5
#
_cell.length_a   1.000
_cell.length_b   1.000
_cell.length_c   1.000
_cell.angle_alpha   90.00
_cell.angle_beta   90.00
_cell.angle_gamma   90.00
#
_symmetry.space_group_name_H-M   'P 1'
#
loop_
_entity.id
_entity.type
_entity.pdbx_description
1 polymer ?
#
loop_
_entity_poly.entity_id
_entity_poly.type
_entity_poly.pdbx_seq_one_letter_code
_entity_poly.pdbx_strand_id
1 'polypeptide(L)'
;MDKPKVNSLGSGQNNGALIYLVDDEPMLLELASAILAPLGYRIETFRAAKAALRAFKAAEAPPTLIITDYEMDAMTGLDLMEACRQIQPRQKFLLVSGTVGPDIFSAGPVRPVRFLAKPYQSKQLIDLVEAVLAD
;
A
#
# COMPACT_ATOMS: atom_id res chain seq x y z
N MET A 1 -14.97 22.52 11.63
CA MET A 1 -14.83 22.26 11.41
C MET A 1 -14.41 21.98 11.08
N ASP A 2 -14.51 21.75 10.85
CA ASP A 2 -14.21 21.44 10.43
C ASP A 2 -13.56 21.27 9.86
N LYS A 3 -13.37 21.12 9.60
CA LYS A 3 -12.78 20.98 8.97
C LYS A 3 -12.43 21.18 8.19
N PRO A 4 -12.43 21.13 7.81
CA PRO A 4 -12.21 21.37 6.98
C PRO A 4 -11.78 21.49 6.19
N LYS A 5 -11.84 21.46 5.99
CA LYS A 5 -11.62 21.71 5.27
C LYS A 5 -10.88 21.82 4.61
N VAL A 6 -10.64 21.70 4.63
CA VAL A 6 -10.28 21.67 4.06
C VAL A 6 -10.01 21.43 3.31
N ASN A 7 -9.98 21.24 3.13
CA ASN A 7 -9.84 20.89 2.45
C ASN A 7 -9.94 21.11 1.48
N SER A 8 -10.32 21.12 1.50
CA SER A 8 -10.82 21.44 0.37
C SER A 8 -9.93 21.76 -0.74
N LEU A 9 -8.99 22.01 -0.69
CA LEU A 9 -8.09 22.08 -1.72
C LEU A 9 -8.12 20.85 -2.50
N GLY A 10 -7.43 20.71 -3.53
CA GLY A 10 -7.34 19.51 -4.28
C GLY A 10 -7.00 18.34 -3.43
N SER A 11 -6.22 18.59 -2.45
CA SER A 11 -5.83 17.54 -1.55
C SER A 11 -6.97 16.98 -0.75
N GLY A 12 -8.05 17.72 -0.63
CA GLY A 12 -9.19 17.23 0.10
C GLY A 12 -9.77 15.97 -0.49
N GLN A 13 -9.42 15.64 -1.71
CA GLN A 13 -9.96 14.49 -2.36
C GLN A 13 -9.60 13.19 -1.68
N ASN A 14 -8.46 13.12 -1.01
CA ASN A 14 -8.02 11.89 -0.39
C ASN A 14 -8.58 11.68 1.00
N ASN A 15 -9.01 12.74 1.65
CA ASN A 15 -9.78 12.70 2.89
C ASN A 15 -9.17 11.85 3.98
N GLY A 16 -7.84 11.79 4.03
CA GLY A 16 -7.19 11.03 5.07
C GLY A 16 -7.31 9.53 4.92
N ALA A 17 -7.51 9.03 3.70
CA ALA A 17 -7.52 7.60 3.48
C ALA A 17 -6.24 6.99 4.00
N LEU A 18 -6.36 5.86 4.69
CA LEU A 18 -5.23 5.25 5.37
C LEU A 18 -4.52 4.27 4.44
N ILE A 19 -3.21 4.44 4.32
CA ILE A 19 -2.37 3.57 3.52
C ILE A 19 -1.31 2.95 4.42
N TYR A 20 -1.19 1.62 4.36
CA TYR A 20 -0.07 0.93 5.00
C TYR A 20 1.08 0.85 4.00
N LEU A 21 2.28 1.20 4.43
CA LEU A 21 3.50 1.01 3.65
C LEU A 21 4.34 -0.05 4.33
N VAL A 22 4.68 -1.10 3.60
CA VAL A 22 5.41 -2.24 4.17
C VAL A 22 6.68 -2.47 3.36
N ASP A 23 7.83 -2.31 3.99
CA ASP A 23 9.12 -2.48 3.34
C ASP A 23 10.16 -2.62 4.45
N ASP A 24 11.11 -3.54 4.30
CA ASP A 24 12.11 -3.71 5.33
C ASP A 24 13.23 -2.68 5.25
N GLU A 25 13.23 -1.82 4.25
CA GLU A 25 14.21 -0.73 4.13
C GLU A 25 13.60 0.57 4.62
N PRO A 26 14.09 1.11 5.75
CA PRO A 26 13.49 2.33 6.31
C PRO A 26 13.55 3.53 5.37
N MET A 27 14.62 3.63 4.57
CA MET A 27 14.73 4.77 3.66
C MET A 27 13.63 4.77 2.61
N LEU A 28 13.24 3.58 2.14
CA LEU A 28 12.17 3.49 1.15
C LEU A 28 10.82 3.82 1.77
N LEU A 29 10.61 3.44 3.02
CA LEU A 29 9.39 3.83 3.73
C LEU A 29 9.32 5.34 3.88
N GLU A 30 10.42 5.97 4.23
CA GLU A 30 10.45 7.43 4.38
C GLU A 30 10.18 8.11 3.05
N LEU A 31 10.78 7.60 1.98
CA LEU A 31 10.60 8.19 0.67
C LEU A 31 9.13 8.10 0.21
N ALA A 32 8.55 6.92 0.31
CA ALA A 32 7.17 6.73 -0.11
C ALA A 32 6.23 7.58 0.74
N SER A 33 6.49 7.65 2.04
CA SER A 33 5.67 8.47 2.92
C SER A 33 5.78 9.95 2.55
N ALA A 34 6.99 10.41 2.24
CA ALA A 34 7.20 11.81 1.85
C ALA A 34 6.49 12.14 0.54
N ILE A 35 6.34 11.16 -0.35
CA ILE A 35 5.65 11.36 -1.62
C ILE A 35 4.14 11.42 -1.40
N LEU A 36 3.61 10.55 -0.55
CA LEU A 36 2.16 10.35 -0.46
C LEU A 36 1.49 11.21 0.61
N ALA A 37 2.15 11.46 1.73
CA ALA A 37 1.52 12.20 2.82
C ALA A 37 1.05 13.60 2.41
N PRO A 38 1.83 14.37 1.60
CA PRO A 38 1.35 15.69 1.21
C PRO A 38 0.08 15.68 0.37
N LEU A 39 -0.28 14.52 -0.19
CA LEU A 39 -1.49 14.40 -1.00
C LEU A 39 -2.73 14.15 -0.16
N GLY A 40 -2.60 14.11 1.15
CA GLY A 40 -3.74 13.98 2.04
C GLY A 40 -3.95 12.58 2.60
N TYR A 41 -3.11 11.62 2.25
CA TYR A 41 -3.22 10.26 2.78
C TYR A 41 -2.65 10.20 4.19
N ARG A 42 -3.25 9.36 5.03
CA ARG A 42 -2.66 9.00 6.31
C ARG A 42 -1.79 7.77 6.09
N ILE A 43 -0.58 7.79 6.62
CA ILE A 43 0.40 6.75 6.33
C ILE A 43 0.81 6.06 7.61
N GLU A 44 0.78 4.73 7.61
CA GLU A 44 1.39 3.92 8.68
C GLU A 44 2.42 3.01 8.03
N THR A 45 3.61 2.97 8.61
CA THR A 45 4.72 2.23 8.04
C THR A 45 5.05 1.01 8.85
N PHE A 46 5.47 -0.05 8.18
CA PHE A 46 5.83 -1.31 8.81
C PHE A 46 7.07 -1.85 8.14
N ARG A 47 8.02 -2.31 8.93
CA ARG A 47 9.28 -2.85 8.40
C ARG A 47 9.23 -4.36 8.21
N ALA A 48 8.10 -4.99 8.52
CA ALA A 48 7.93 -6.43 8.34
C ALA A 48 6.49 -6.72 8.02
N ALA A 49 6.28 -7.71 7.16
CA ALA A 49 4.93 -8.12 6.79
C ALA A 49 4.13 -8.58 8.00
N LYS A 50 4.78 -9.29 8.92
CA LYS A 50 4.08 -9.78 10.11
C LYS A 50 3.57 -8.65 10.98
N ALA A 51 4.33 -7.56 11.08
CA ALA A 51 3.88 -6.39 11.85
C ALA A 51 2.67 -5.76 11.20
N ALA A 52 2.68 -5.65 9.86
CA ALA A 52 1.53 -5.11 9.14
C ALA A 52 0.31 -6.00 9.33
N LEU A 53 0.50 -7.31 9.28
CA LEU A 53 -0.62 -8.24 9.45
C LEU A 53 -1.21 -8.14 10.86
N ARG A 54 -0.36 -8.01 11.88
CA ARG A 54 -0.85 -7.83 13.25
C ARG A 54 -1.69 -6.57 13.36
N ALA A 55 -1.21 -5.47 12.79
CA ALA A 55 -1.95 -4.22 12.82
C ALA A 55 -3.27 -4.36 12.08
N PHE A 56 -3.25 -5.06 10.94
CA PHE A 56 -4.44 -5.28 10.14
C PHE A 56 -5.50 -6.03 10.93
N LYS A 57 -5.09 -7.07 11.64
CA LYS A 57 -6.02 -7.88 12.43
C LYS A 57 -6.60 -7.12 13.62
N ALA A 58 -5.81 -6.21 14.19
CA ALA A 58 -6.23 -5.48 15.37
C ALA A 58 -7.03 -4.22 15.05
N ALA A 59 -7.01 -3.78 13.81
CA ALA A 59 -7.66 -2.51 13.43
C ALA A 59 -9.18 -2.69 13.38
N GLU A 60 -9.90 -1.66 13.80
CA GLU A 60 -11.35 -1.67 13.71
C GLU A 60 -11.82 -1.62 12.27
N ALA A 61 -11.06 -0.93 11.42
CA ALA A 61 -11.37 -0.86 10.01
C ALA A 61 -10.08 -1.07 9.24
N PRO A 62 -10.13 -1.77 8.10
CA PRO A 62 -8.92 -2.00 7.32
C PRO A 62 -8.42 -0.73 6.66
N PRO A 63 -7.12 -0.67 6.32
CA PRO A 63 -6.63 0.45 5.54
C PRO A 63 -7.27 0.42 4.15
N THR A 64 -7.29 1.58 3.51
CA THR A 64 -7.84 1.65 2.16
C THR A 64 -6.94 0.95 1.16
N LEU A 65 -5.63 0.97 1.40
CA LEU A 65 -4.66 0.39 0.49
C LEU A 65 -3.45 -0.08 1.28
N ILE A 66 -2.87 -1.20 0.87
CA ILE A 66 -1.59 -1.66 1.40
C ILE A 66 -0.60 -1.68 0.25
N ILE A 67 0.49 -0.95 0.40
CA ILE A 67 1.59 -0.95 -0.54
C ILE A 67 2.72 -1.74 0.11
N THR A 68 3.09 -2.86 -0.47
CA THR A 68 4.07 -3.73 0.16
C THR A 68 5.15 -4.16 -0.83
N ASP A 69 6.38 -4.21 -0.33
CA ASP A 69 7.46 -4.84 -1.07
C ASP A 69 7.16 -6.33 -1.17
N TYR A 70 7.55 -6.94 -2.27
CA TYR A 70 7.40 -8.38 -2.43
C TYR A 70 8.47 -9.12 -1.64
N GLU A 71 9.73 -8.69 -1.77
CA GLU A 71 10.85 -9.38 -1.13
C GLU A 71 11.04 -8.90 0.29
N MET A 72 10.65 -9.74 1.25
CA MET A 72 10.90 -9.48 2.65
C MET A 72 11.21 -10.81 3.33
N ASP A 73 11.91 -10.75 4.46
CA ASP A 73 12.24 -11.96 5.21
C ASP A 73 10.97 -12.60 5.74
N ALA A 74 10.98 -13.85 5.94
CA ALA A 74 9.94 -14.62 6.61
C ALA A 74 8.60 -14.65 5.87
N MET A 75 8.05 -13.52 5.49
CA MET A 75 6.75 -13.44 4.84
C MET A 75 6.87 -12.48 3.67
N THR A 76 6.54 -12.94 2.46
CA THR A 76 6.59 -12.07 1.28
C THR A 76 5.39 -11.16 1.23
N GLY A 77 5.46 -10.16 0.34
CA GLY A 77 4.30 -9.29 0.11
C GLY A 77 3.10 -10.06 -0.39
N LEU A 78 3.32 -11.11 -1.19
CA LEU A 78 2.22 -11.93 -1.67
C LEU A 78 1.58 -12.72 -0.53
N ASP A 79 2.40 -13.25 0.38
CA ASP A 79 1.89 -13.94 1.56
C ASP A 79 1.04 -13.00 2.41
N LEU A 80 1.50 -11.77 2.58
CA LEU A 80 0.75 -10.77 3.32
C LEU A 80 -0.60 -10.50 2.67
N MET A 81 -0.59 -10.36 1.34
CA MET A 81 -1.83 -10.11 0.60
C MET A 81 -2.80 -11.25 0.80
N GLU A 82 -2.34 -12.48 0.70
CA GLU A 82 -3.22 -13.64 0.86
C GLU A 82 -3.80 -13.69 2.27
N ALA A 83 -2.98 -13.43 3.28
CA ALA A 83 -3.45 -13.46 4.66
C ALA A 83 -4.48 -12.37 4.93
N CYS A 84 -4.23 -11.17 4.45
CA CYS A 84 -5.18 -10.07 4.64
C CYS A 84 -6.49 -10.34 3.90
N ARG A 85 -6.43 -10.94 2.72
CA ARG A 85 -7.63 -11.19 1.93
C ARG A 85 -8.45 -12.34 2.46
N GLN A 86 -7.90 -13.16 3.33
CA GLN A 86 -8.73 -14.12 4.04
C GLN A 86 -9.65 -13.44 5.05
N ILE A 87 -9.26 -12.27 5.53
CA ILE A 87 -10.06 -11.49 6.46
C ILE A 87 -10.93 -10.48 5.71
N GLN A 88 -10.33 -9.79 4.72
CA GLN A 88 -11.02 -8.79 3.91
C GLN A 88 -10.77 -9.10 2.44
N PRO A 89 -11.66 -9.87 1.80
CA PRO A 89 -11.40 -10.31 0.42
C PRO A 89 -11.22 -9.19 -0.59
N ARG A 90 -11.72 -7.99 -0.30
CA ARG A 90 -11.61 -6.87 -1.23
C ARG A 90 -10.49 -5.91 -0.92
N GLN A 91 -9.61 -6.28 0.02
CA GLN A 91 -8.51 -5.40 0.39
C GLN A 91 -7.64 -5.09 -0.83
N LYS A 92 -7.39 -3.82 -1.04
CA LYS A 92 -6.59 -3.35 -2.17
C LYS A 92 -5.11 -3.41 -1.83
N PHE A 93 -4.32 -3.83 -2.82
CA PHE A 93 -2.88 -3.97 -2.66
C PHE A 93 -2.16 -3.40 -3.87
N LEU A 94 -0.97 -2.85 -3.63
CA LEU A 94 -0.01 -2.50 -4.66
C LEU A 94 1.29 -3.18 -4.29
N LEU A 95 1.79 -4.05 -5.17
CA LEU A 95 3.04 -4.76 -4.92
C LEU A 95 4.19 -4.02 -5.57
N VAL A 96 5.30 -3.93 -4.86
CA VAL A 96 6.50 -3.24 -5.34
C VAL A 96 7.65 -4.23 -5.28
N SER A 97 8.47 -4.32 -6.33
CA SER A 97 9.58 -5.25 -6.33
C SER A 97 10.65 -4.81 -7.31
N GLY A 98 11.90 -5.13 -6.97
CA GLY A 98 13.03 -4.92 -7.87
C GLY A 98 13.45 -6.17 -8.62
N THR A 99 12.90 -7.32 -8.26
CA THR A 99 13.39 -8.58 -8.83
C THR A 99 12.33 -9.43 -9.50
N VAL A 100 11.05 -9.30 -9.10
CA VAL A 100 9.99 -10.08 -9.75
C VAL A 100 9.06 -9.12 -10.47
N GLY A 101 8.44 -9.63 -11.51
CA GLY A 101 7.52 -8.86 -12.31
C GLY A 101 6.11 -9.37 -12.20
N PRO A 102 5.20 -8.82 -13.01
CA PRO A 102 3.78 -9.21 -12.93
C PRO A 102 3.52 -10.68 -13.22
N ASP A 103 4.48 -11.36 -13.81
CA ASP A 103 4.31 -12.78 -14.16
C ASP A 103 4.01 -13.66 -12.97
N ILE A 104 4.40 -13.23 -11.78
CA ILE A 104 4.17 -14.05 -10.59
C ILE A 104 2.69 -14.28 -10.35
N PHE A 105 1.83 -13.48 -10.95
CA PHE A 105 0.40 -13.62 -10.74
C PHE A 105 -0.26 -14.57 -11.72
N SER A 106 0.46 -15.04 -12.74
CA SER A 106 -0.19 -15.78 -13.81
C SER A 106 -0.45 -17.23 -13.47
N ALA A 107 0.19 -17.75 -12.42
CA ALA A 107 0.11 -19.19 -12.12
C ALA A 107 -0.67 -19.51 -10.87
N GLY A 108 -1.31 -18.57 -10.23
CA GLY A 108 -1.96 -18.83 -8.97
C GLY A 108 -3.37 -18.34 -8.93
N PRO A 109 -4.09 -18.64 -7.85
CA PRO A 109 -5.46 -18.17 -7.70
C PRO A 109 -5.57 -16.74 -7.25
N VAL A 110 -4.44 -16.06 -7.06
CA VAL A 110 -4.42 -14.71 -6.52
C VAL A 110 -5.00 -13.75 -7.54
N ARG A 111 -5.89 -12.88 -7.09
CA ARG A 111 -6.49 -11.89 -7.97
C ARG A 111 -5.45 -10.89 -8.42
N PRO A 112 -5.57 -10.40 -9.64
CA PRO A 112 -4.62 -9.42 -10.14
C PRO A 112 -4.56 -8.19 -9.24
N VAL A 113 -3.34 -7.68 -9.03
CA VAL A 113 -3.13 -6.43 -8.33
C VAL A 113 -2.23 -5.59 -9.20
N ARG A 114 -2.16 -4.32 -8.88
CA ARG A 114 -1.21 -3.45 -9.57
C ARG A 114 0.20 -3.74 -9.07
N PHE A 115 1.15 -3.49 -9.93
CA PHE A 115 2.55 -3.82 -9.67
C PHE A 115 3.42 -2.63 -10.04
N LEU A 116 4.42 -2.32 -9.21
CA LEU A 116 5.33 -1.22 -9.44
C LEU A 116 6.76 -1.72 -9.32
N ALA A 117 7.53 -1.56 -10.39
CA ALA A 117 8.93 -2.01 -10.40
C ALA A 117 9.82 -0.97 -9.72
N LYS A 118 10.81 -1.45 -8.98
CA LYS A 118 11.84 -0.59 -8.40
C LYS A 118 13.01 -0.52 -9.36
N PRO A 119 13.69 0.60 -9.44
CA PRO A 119 13.36 1.87 -8.78
C PRO A 119 12.22 2.57 -9.51
N TYR A 120 11.42 3.30 -8.77
CA TYR A 120 10.29 4.01 -9.38
C TYR A 120 10.44 5.50 -9.16
N GLN A 121 9.72 6.28 -9.97
CA GLN A 121 9.65 7.72 -9.81
C GLN A 121 8.42 8.09 -9.01
N SER A 122 8.45 9.28 -8.39
CA SER A 122 7.32 9.74 -7.60
C SER A 122 6.02 9.70 -8.37
N LYS A 123 6.05 10.15 -9.63
CA LYS A 123 4.85 10.19 -10.45
C LYS A 123 4.28 8.81 -10.69
N GLN A 124 5.15 7.80 -10.86
CA GLN A 124 4.69 6.44 -11.07
C GLN A 124 3.94 5.92 -9.84
N LEU A 125 4.49 6.18 -8.65
CA LEU A 125 3.84 5.76 -7.43
C LEU A 125 2.50 6.47 -7.26
N ILE A 126 2.46 7.78 -7.45
CA ILE A 126 1.24 8.56 -7.28
C ILE A 126 0.18 8.08 -8.26
N ASP A 127 0.54 7.91 -9.52
CA ASP A 127 -0.43 7.52 -10.54
C ASP A 127 -1.01 6.14 -10.24
N LEU A 128 -0.17 5.19 -9.80
CA LEU A 128 -0.66 3.86 -9.49
C LEU A 128 -1.54 3.83 -8.25
N VAL A 129 -1.18 4.61 -7.23
CA VAL A 129 -2.03 4.71 -6.04
C VAL A 129 -3.40 5.22 -6.43
N GLU A 130 -3.45 6.28 -7.23
CA GLU A 130 -4.72 6.83 -7.67
C GLU A 130 -5.52 5.83 -8.49
N ALA A 131 -4.85 5.08 -9.35
CA ALA A 131 -5.52 4.08 -10.17
C ALA A 131 -6.12 2.96 -9.31
N VAL A 132 -5.37 2.49 -8.32
CA VAL A 132 -5.87 1.43 -7.45
C VAL A 132 -7.05 1.90 -6.62
N LEU A 133 -6.97 3.13 -6.12
CA LEU A 133 -8.05 3.65 -5.29
C LEU A 133 -9.31 3.94 -6.10
N ALA A 134 -9.17 4.14 -7.38
CA ALA A 134 -10.32 4.37 -8.26
C ALA A 134 -11.02 3.09 -8.70
N ASP A 135 -10.36 1.95 -8.50
CA ASP A 135 -10.93 0.65 -8.92
C ASP A 135 -12.18 0.25 -8.15
#